data_ac5b884fbeb2d311411e6ea7f53c3919
#
_entry.id   ac5b884fbeb2d311411e6ea7f53c3919
#
_cell.length_a   1.000
_cell.length_b   1.000
_cell.length_c   1.000
_cell.angle_alpha   90.00
_cell.angle_beta   90.00
_cell.angle_gamma   90.00
#
_symmetry.space_group_name_H-M   'P 1'
#
loop_
_entity.id
_entity.type
_entity.pdbx_description
1 polymer ?
#
loop_
_entity_poly.entity_id
_entity_poly.type
_entity_poly.pdbx_seq_one_letter_code
_entity_poly.pdbx_strand_id
1 'polypeptide(L)'
;YNANPSSMVDALDAFDRSTPQDVPCFYILGAMNELGVAAAEQHAAIGRLLRLRPQDRAAFIGPDDLTLAYENGALSEEIAVRHLERAANIEKIKSTVAQFEGAIFLKGSRSYQLEKLLPEGLR
;
A
#
# COMPACT_ATOMS: atom_id res chain seq x y z
N TYR A 1 -13.23 3.12 11.29
CA TYR A 1 -12.62 3.79 10.18
C TYR A 1 -12.24 2.81 9.09
N ASN A 2 -12.76 3.02 7.91
CA ASN A 2 -12.45 2.21 6.74
C ASN A 2 -11.83 3.08 5.65
N ALA A 3 -10.87 2.51 4.93
CA ALA A 3 -10.31 3.19 3.78
C ALA A 3 -11.31 3.22 2.63
N ASN A 4 -11.32 4.31 1.91
CA ASN A 4 -12.09 4.47 0.67
C ASN A 4 -11.21 5.19 -0.36
N PRO A 5 -11.61 5.20 -1.65
CA PRO A 5 -10.76 5.78 -2.68
C PRO A 5 -10.32 7.22 -2.39
N SER A 6 -11.23 8.07 -1.96
CA SER A 6 -10.93 9.47 -1.68
C SER A 6 -9.90 9.62 -0.55
N SER A 7 -10.09 8.89 0.55
CA SER A 7 -9.15 8.97 1.67
C SER A 7 -7.79 8.38 1.33
N MET A 8 -7.75 7.37 0.46
CA MET A 8 -6.48 6.80 -0.01
C MET A 8 -5.70 7.82 -0.85
N VAL A 9 -6.38 8.50 -1.77
CA VAL A 9 -5.75 9.55 -2.60
C VAL A 9 -5.16 10.65 -1.72
N ASP A 10 -5.96 11.16 -0.79
CA ASP A 10 -5.53 12.25 0.08
C ASP A 10 -4.33 11.85 0.96
N ALA A 11 -4.39 10.64 1.51
CA ALA A 11 -3.33 10.16 2.39
C ALA A 11 -2.02 9.93 1.61
N LEU A 12 -2.09 9.34 0.42
CA LEU A 12 -0.91 9.13 -0.43
C LEU A 12 -0.28 10.46 -0.81
N ASP A 13 -1.10 11.43 -1.20
CA ASP A 13 -0.60 12.75 -1.56
C ASP A 13 0.10 13.43 -0.39
N ALA A 14 -0.52 13.39 0.79
CA ALA A 14 0.08 13.97 2.00
C ALA A 14 1.40 13.30 2.36
N PHE A 15 1.45 11.98 2.27
CA PHE A 15 2.66 11.21 2.57
C PHE A 15 3.79 11.60 1.60
N ASP A 16 3.50 11.64 0.30
CA ASP A 16 4.51 11.94 -0.71
C ASP A 16 5.04 13.37 -0.56
N ARG A 17 4.17 14.33 -0.22
CA ARG A 17 4.60 15.70 -0.01
C ARG A 17 5.42 15.91 1.25
N SER A 18 5.19 15.11 2.29
CA SER A 18 5.86 15.28 3.57
C SER A 18 7.12 14.43 3.73
N THR A 19 7.38 13.52 2.78
CA THR A 19 8.52 12.62 2.87
C THR A 19 9.68 13.14 2.01
N PRO A 20 10.88 13.30 2.58
CA PRO A 20 12.05 13.73 1.80
C PRO A 20 12.34 12.77 0.64
N GLN A 21 12.80 13.31 -0.49
CA GLN A 21 13.00 12.52 -1.72
C GLN A 21 14.09 11.45 -1.61
N ASP A 22 15.04 11.62 -0.72
CA ASP A 22 16.11 10.64 -0.54
C ASP A 22 15.74 9.49 0.41
N VAL A 23 14.56 9.54 1.01
CA VAL A 23 14.10 8.50 1.95
C VAL A 23 13.39 7.40 1.19
N PRO A 24 13.82 6.12 1.33
CA PRO A 24 13.09 5.00 0.75
C PRO A 24 11.69 4.89 1.38
N CYS A 25 10.71 4.50 0.59
CA CYS A 25 9.32 4.39 1.03
C CYS A 25 8.79 2.98 0.86
N PHE A 26 8.04 2.52 1.85
CA PHE A 26 7.34 1.24 1.78
C PHE A 26 5.84 1.53 1.85
N TYR A 27 5.14 1.31 0.74
CA TYR A 27 3.70 1.52 0.64
C TYR A 27 2.98 0.22 0.95
N ILE A 28 2.23 0.18 2.03
CA ILE A 28 1.47 -1.01 2.44
C ILE A 28 0.00 -0.66 2.34
N LEU A 29 -0.66 -1.18 1.30
CA LEU A 29 -2.05 -0.87 1.00
C LEU A 29 -2.92 -2.07 1.28
N GLY A 30 -3.82 -1.94 2.24
CA GLY A 30 -4.86 -2.92 2.46
C GLY A 30 -6.04 -2.67 1.51
N ALA A 31 -6.74 -3.74 1.15
CA ALA A 31 -7.92 -3.60 0.29
C ALA A 31 -8.97 -2.70 0.94
N MET A 32 -9.74 -2.02 0.11
CA MET A 32 -10.87 -1.20 0.52
C MET A 32 -12.12 -2.05 0.44
N ASN A 33 -12.94 -2.01 1.49
CA ASN A 33 -14.17 -2.80 1.55
C ASN A 33 -15.36 -2.07 0.92
N GLU A 34 -16.37 -2.84 0.57
CA GLU A 34 -17.71 -2.33 0.22
C GLU A 34 -17.76 -1.42 -1.01
N LEU A 35 -16.90 -1.65 -2.00
CA LEU A 35 -16.92 -0.88 -3.24
C LEU A 35 -17.75 -1.54 -4.35
N GLY A 36 -18.29 -2.74 -4.09
CA GLY A 36 -19.16 -3.41 -5.04
C GLY A 36 -18.47 -3.72 -6.36
N VAL A 37 -19.20 -3.55 -7.46
CA VAL A 37 -18.69 -3.88 -8.80
C VAL A 37 -17.53 -3.00 -9.24
N ALA A 38 -17.36 -1.84 -8.63
CA ALA A 38 -16.27 -0.93 -8.95
C ALA A 38 -14.97 -1.25 -8.22
N ALA A 39 -14.96 -2.29 -7.36
CA ALA A 39 -13.82 -2.56 -6.48
C ALA A 39 -12.50 -2.73 -7.24
N ALA A 40 -12.45 -3.58 -8.27
CA ALA A 40 -11.22 -3.82 -9.01
C ALA A 40 -10.70 -2.53 -9.67
N GLU A 41 -11.58 -1.79 -10.32
CA GLU A 41 -11.24 -0.52 -10.98
C GLU A 41 -10.69 0.50 -9.99
N GLN A 42 -11.33 0.62 -8.83
CA GLN A 42 -10.91 1.57 -7.79
C GLN A 42 -9.54 1.19 -7.21
N HIS A 43 -9.30 -0.10 -6.98
CA HIS A 43 -8.00 -0.57 -6.50
C HIS A 43 -6.91 -0.32 -7.54
N ALA A 44 -7.19 -0.59 -8.81
CA ALA A 44 -6.23 -0.31 -9.89
C ALA A 44 -5.91 1.18 -9.98
N ALA A 45 -6.93 2.04 -9.83
CA ALA A 45 -6.73 3.48 -9.88
C ALA A 45 -5.79 3.96 -8.76
N ILE A 46 -5.93 3.41 -7.56
CA ILE A 46 -5.02 3.75 -6.46
C ILE A 46 -3.61 3.23 -6.76
N GLY A 47 -3.50 2.00 -7.27
CA GLY A 47 -2.19 1.45 -7.65
C GLY A 47 -1.45 2.35 -8.64
N ARG A 48 -2.15 2.93 -9.61
CA ARG A 48 -1.55 3.84 -10.60
C ARG A 48 -0.98 5.12 -10.00
N LEU A 49 -1.38 5.47 -8.78
CA LEU A 49 -0.85 6.66 -8.11
C LEU A 49 0.53 6.45 -7.49
N LEU A 50 0.95 5.21 -7.33
CA LEU A 50 2.25 4.91 -6.74
C LEU A 50 3.38 5.23 -7.72
N ARG A 51 4.27 6.11 -7.30
CA ARG A 51 5.45 6.52 -8.09
C ARG A 51 6.69 5.82 -7.53
N LEU A 52 6.75 4.51 -7.73
CA LEU A 52 7.77 3.68 -7.11
C LEU A 52 9.14 3.87 -7.77
N ARG A 53 10.13 4.13 -6.93
CA ARG A 53 11.53 4.29 -7.32
C ARG A 53 12.27 2.99 -6.99
N PRO A 54 13.51 2.79 -7.52
CA PRO A 54 14.25 1.56 -7.24
C PRO A 54 14.43 1.22 -5.77
N GLN A 55 14.51 2.23 -4.90
CA GLN A 55 14.65 2.02 -3.45
C GLN A 55 13.33 1.77 -2.73
N ASP A 56 12.19 1.92 -3.41
CA ASP A 56 10.88 1.80 -2.79
C ASP A 56 10.36 0.36 -2.84
N ARG A 57 9.39 0.06 -1.98
CA ARG A 57 8.68 -1.22 -1.94
C ARG A 57 7.19 -0.98 -1.84
N ALA A 58 6.40 -1.98 -2.24
CA ALA A 58 4.97 -1.96 -2.01
C ALA A 58 4.47 -3.35 -1.66
N ALA A 59 3.48 -3.41 -0.79
CA ALA A 59 2.79 -4.65 -0.44
C ALA A 59 1.29 -4.39 -0.44
N PHE A 60 0.54 -5.32 -1.00
CA PHE A 60 -0.91 -5.21 -1.11
C PHE A 60 -1.55 -6.34 -0.31
N ILE A 61 -2.43 -6.00 0.62
CA ILE A 61 -3.00 -6.93 1.61
C ILE A 61 -4.49 -7.06 1.41
N GLY A 62 -4.97 -8.28 1.25
CA GLY A 62 -6.39 -8.55 1.12
C GLY A 62 -6.71 -9.68 0.15
N PRO A 63 -7.97 -9.76 -0.33
CA PRO A 63 -8.36 -10.78 -1.30
C PRO A 63 -7.53 -10.72 -2.57
N ASP A 64 -7.32 -11.88 -3.18
CA ASP A 64 -6.43 -12.01 -4.32
C ASP A 64 -6.81 -11.12 -5.50
N ASP A 65 -8.09 -11.00 -5.80
CA ASP A 65 -8.57 -10.17 -6.91
C ASP A 65 -8.30 -8.67 -6.68
N LEU A 66 -8.41 -8.20 -5.45
CA LEU A 66 -8.21 -6.79 -5.12
C LEU A 66 -6.72 -6.45 -5.00
N THR A 67 -5.93 -7.34 -4.43
CA THR A 67 -4.48 -7.11 -4.39
C THR A 67 -3.87 -7.19 -5.79
N LEU A 68 -4.38 -8.06 -6.64
CA LEU A 68 -3.97 -8.11 -8.05
C LEU A 68 -4.32 -6.80 -8.76
N ALA A 69 -5.49 -6.24 -8.50
CA ALA A 69 -5.90 -4.97 -9.09
C ALA A 69 -4.95 -3.83 -8.68
N TYR A 70 -4.59 -3.74 -7.39
CA TYR A 70 -3.58 -2.79 -6.94
C TYR A 70 -2.27 -2.96 -7.71
N GLU A 71 -1.80 -4.20 -7.80
CA GLU A 71 -0.51 -4.50 -8.44
C GLU A 71 -0.54 -4.14 -9.92
N ASN A 72 -1.61 -4.51 -10.62
CA ASN A 72 -1.76 -4.17 -12.04
C ASN A 72 -1.75 -2.66 -12.25
N GLY A 73 -2.39 -1.91 -11.37
CA GLY A 73 -2.36 -0.46 -11.43
C GLY A 73 -0.93 0.08 -11.25
N ALA A 74 -0.22 -0.42 -10.26
CA ALA A 74 1.15 0.00 -10.00
C ALA A 74 2.09 -0.32 -11.15
N LEU A 75 1.89 -1.47 -11.80
CA LEU A 75 2.73 -1.92 -12.91
C LEU A 75 2.34 -1.28 -14.25
N SER A 76 1.18 -0.62 -14.34
CA SER A 76 0.76 0.02 -15.58
C SER A 76 1.61 1.24 -15.93
N GLU A 77 2.27 1.82 -14.92
CA GLU A 77 3.23 2.88 -15.14
C GLU A 77 4.60 2.27 -15.41
N GLU A 78 5.45 2.98 -16.12
CA GLU A 78 6.81 2.54 -16.37
C GLU A 78 7.63 2.75 -15.10
N ILE A 79 7.92 1.67 -14.39
CA ILE A 79 8.67 1.74 -13.13
C ILE A 79 9.89 0.85 -13.18
N ALA A 80 10.94 1.31 -12.51
CA ALA A 80 12.18 0.54 -12.40
C ALA A 80 12.13 -0.46 -11.26
N VAL A 81 11.27 -0.24 -10.27
CA VAL A 81 11.20 -1.05 -9.07
C VAL A 81 10.48 -2.37 -9.34
N ARG A 82 10.91 -3.40 -8.64
CA ARG A 82 10.32 -4.73 -8.75
C ARG A 82 10.01 -5.35 -7.38
N HIS A 83 10.04 -4.54 -6.34
CA HIS A 83 9.79 -5.00 -4.96
C HIS A 83 8.32 -4.84 -4.61
N LEU A 84 7.50 -5.64 -5.29
CA LEU A 84 6.05 -5.68 -5.09
C LEU A 84 5.66 -7.06 -4.59
N GLU A 85 4.77 -7.11 -3.60
CA GLU A 85 4.25 -8.39 -3.13
C GLU A 85 2.79 -8.27 -2.73
N ARG A 86 2.09 -9.41 -2.75
CA ARG A 86 0.69 -9.51 -2.35
C ARG A 86 0.54 -10.56 -1.27
N ALA A 87 -0.34 -10.30 -0.32
CA ALA A 87 -0.60 -11.25 0.76
C ALA A 87 -2.06 -11.13 1.22
N ALA A 88 -2.61 -12.22 1.74
CA ALA A 88 -3.97 -12.22 2.25
C ALA A 88 -4.08 -11.46 3.59
N ASN A 89 -2.98 -11.44 4.35
CA ASN A 89 -2.94 -10.79 5.65
C ASN A 89 -1.50 -10.33 5.95
N ILE A 90 -1.32 -9.66 7.10
CA ILE A 90 -0.03 -9.03 7.44
C ILE A 90 1.07 -10.02 7.85
N GLU A 91 0.75 -11.27 8.14
CA GLU A 91 1.74 -12.22 8.64
C GLU A 91 2.92 -12.40 7.69
N LYS A 92 2.64 -12.44 6.39
CA LYS A 92 3.67 -12.69 5.37
C LYS A 92 4.69 -11.56 5.26
N ILE A 93 4.32 -10.35 5.65
CA ILE A 93 5.20 -9.19 5.42
C ILE A 93 5.80 -8.63 6.70
N LYS A 94 5.47 -9.20 7.86
CA LYS A 94 5.97 -8.70 9.16
C LYS A 94 7.49 -8.57 9.19
N SER A 95 8.19 -9.59 8.75
CA SER A 95 9.66 -9.60 8.74
C SER A 95 10.23 -8.53 7.81
N THR A 96 9.66 -8.42 6.61
CA THR A 96 10.10 -7.43 5.63
C THR A 96 9.92 -6.01 6.18
N VAL A 97 8.77 -5.75 6.79
CA VAL A 97 8.50 -4.42 7.36
C VAL A 97 9.46 -4.13 8.52
N ALA A 98 9.69 -5.12 9.40
CA ALA A 98 10.56 -4.94 10.54
C ALA A 98 12.00 -4.60 10.14
N GLN A 99 12.44 -5.08 8.98
CA GLN A 99 13.80 -4.87 8.48
C GLN A 99 13.92 -3.64 7.58
N PHE A 100 12.82 -3.04 7.18
CA PHE A 100 12.84 -1.92 6.25
C PHE A 100 13.28 -0.64 6.97
N GLU A 101 14.22 0.06 6.37
CA GLU A 101 14.71 1.35 6.86
C GLU A 101 14.24 2.45 5.92
N GLY A 102 13.29 3.25 6.39
CA GLY A 102 12.70 4.32 5.59
C GLY A 102 11.34 4.71 6.11
N ALA A 103 10.58 5.40 5.29
CA ALA A 103 9.23 5.83 5.63
C ALA A 103 8.23 4.74 5.25
N ILE A 104 7.25 4.51 6.10
CA ILE A 104 6.23 3.49 5.88
C ILE A 104 4.86 4.13 5.79
N PHE A 105 4.15 3.86 4.69
CA PHE A 105 2.76 4.26 4.51
C PHE A 105 1.87 3.05 4.76
N LEU A 106 0.90 3.19 5.66
CA LEU A 106 -0.06 2.12 5.99
C LEU A 106 -1.47 2.66 5.81
N LYS A 107 -2.24 2.07 4.90
CA LYS A 107 -3.65 2.38 4.83
C LYS A 107 -4.44 1.27 4.15
N GLY A 108 -5.60 0.95 4.72
CA GLY A 108 -6.48 -0.07 4.17
C GLY A 108 -7.67 -0.27 5.11
N SER A 109 -8.53 -1.22 4.79
CA SER A 109 -9.64 -1.55 5.67
C SER A 109 -9.13 -1.93 7.05
N ARG A 110 -9.85 -1.48 8.08
CA ARG A 110 -9.52 -1.77 9.47
C ARG A 110 -9.41 -3.27 9.76
N SER A 111 -10.12 -4.08 9.00
CA SER A 111 -10.11 -5.54 9.19
C SER A 111 -8.72 -6.17 9.04
N TYR A 112 -7.78 -5.52 8.33
CA TYR A 112 -6.43 -6.05 8.14
C TYR A 112 -5.47 -5.67 9.26
N GLN A 113 -5.84 -4.74 10.13
CA GLN A 113 -5.06 -4.33 11.30
C GLN A 113 -3.61 -4.00 10.94
N LEU A 114 -3.44 -3.20 9.89
CA LEU A 114 -2.10 -2.88 9.36
C LEU A 114 -1.19 -2.23 10.41
N GLU A 115 -1.74 -1.52 11.39
CA GLU A 115 -0.97 -0.87 12.44
C GLU A 115 -0.16 -1.87 13.28
N LYS A 116 -0.54 -3.14 13.27
CA LYS A 116 0.20 -4.19 13.97
C LYS A 116 1.55 -4.50 13.31
N LEU A 117 1.78 -3.99 12.10
CA LEU A 117 3.08 -4.08 11.44
C LEU A 117 4.11 -3.13 12.08
N LEU A 118 3.65 -2.11 12.78
CA LEU A 118 4.52 -1.14 13.44
C LEU A 118 4.84 -1.59 14.87
N PRO A 119 6.00 -1.19 15.41
CA PRO A 119 6.28 -1.40 16.83
C PRO A 119 5.19 -0.80 17.70
N GLU A 120 4.93 -1.40 18.87
CA GLU A 120 3.85 -0.96 19.76
C GLU A 120 3.89 0.53 20.07
N GLY A 121 5.07 1.07 20.27
CA GLY A 121 5.23 2.49 20.60
C GLY A 121 4.84 3.45 19.49
N LEU A 122 4.63 2.94 18.27
CA LEU A 122 4.28 3.74 17.09
C LEU A 122 2.84 3.49 16.61
N ARG A 123 2.13 2.62 17.28
CA ARG A 123 0.75 2.28 16.87
C ARG A 123 -0.27 3.34 17.30
#